data_5abb02fe4cb2001968de08493a08dda0
#
_entry.id   5abb02fe4cb2001968de08493a08dda0
#
_cell.length_a   1.000
_cell.length_b   1.000
_cell.length_c   1.000
_cell.angle_alpha   90.00
_cell.angle_beta   90.00
_cell.angle_gamma   90.00
#
_symmetry.space_group_name_H-M   'P 1'
#
loop_
_entity.id
_entity.type
_entity.pdbx_description
1 polymer ?
#
loop_
_entity_poly.entity_id
_entity_poly.type
_entity_poly.pdbx_seq_one_letter_code
_entity_poly.pdbx_strand_id
1 'polypeptide(L)'
;MKRPLACLLSVALLLPHLALAEDDAIPASFKFGADVSTVLSEENSGVVYRNRDGEPTDLFVLLKEAGWDTVRVRVWNDPFDEDGRGYGGGNCGVANAL
;
A
#
# COMPACT_ATOMS: atom_id res chain seq x y z
N MET A 1 -0.32 74.35 -32.62
CA MET A 1 -0.94 73.39 -31.74
C MET A 1 -0.27 72.03 -31.90
N LYS A 2 0.55 71.64 -30.96
CA LYS A 2 1.29 70.36 -30.99
C LYS A 2 0.53 69.37 -30.09
N ARG A 3 0.02 68.31 -30.71
CA ARG A 3 -0.62 67.21 -29.97
C ARG A 3 0.48 66.26 -29.49
N PRO A 4 0.56 65.88 -28.20
CA PRO A 4 1.48 64.87 -27.78
C PRO A 4 0.93 63.50 -28.14
N LEU A 5 1.81 62.73 -28.79
CA LEU A 5 1.59 61.33 -29.13
C LEU A 5 1.63 60.51 -27.83
N ALA A 6 0.49 59.99 -27.41
CA ALA A 6 0.42 59.11 -26.27
C ALA A 6 0.95 57.72 -26.69
N CYS A 7 2.14 57.40 -26.18
CA CYS A 7 2.72 56.09 -26.33
C CYS A 7 2.02 55.11 -25.38
N LEU A 8 1.14 54.31 -25.89
CA LEU A 8 0.52 53.24 -25.17
C LEU A 8 1.53 52.09 -24.98
N LEU A 9 2.13 52.09 -23.79
CA LEU A 9 2.99 51.00 -23.38
C LEU A 9 2.12 49.80 -22.98
N SER A 10 1.94 48.87 -23.90
CA SER A 10 1.31 47.57 -23.60
C SER A 10 2.25 46.76 -22.74
N VAL A 11 2.05 46.81 -21.42
CA VAL A 11 2.68 45.85 -20.51
C VAL A 11 1.99 44.53 -20.69
N ALA A 12 2.59 43.65 -21.46
CA ALA A 12 2.23 42.25 -21.48
C ALA A 12 2.57 41.65 -20.13
N LEU A 13 1.55 41.41 -19.31
CA LEU A 13 1.68 40.67 -18.06
C LEU A 13 2.00 39.22 -18.43
N LEU A 14 3.29 38.85 -18.38
CA LEU A 14 3.71 37.44 -18.35
C LEU A 14 3.29 36.86 -17.00
N LEU A 15 2.09 36.32 -16.95
CA LEU A 15 1.70 35.44 -15.87
C LEU A 15 2.58 34.20 -15.96
N PRO A 16 3.38 33.87 -14.93
CA PRO A 16 4.01 32.57 -14.91
C PRO A 16 2.87 31.55 -14.90
N HIS A 17 2.84 30.71 -15.92
CA HIS A 17 2.05 29.50 -15.89
C HIS A 17 2.62 28.69 -14.74
N LEU A 18 1.93 28.75 -13.61
CA LEU A 18 2.11 27.78 -12.56
C LEU A 18 1.66 26.46 -13.18
N ALA A 19 2.61 25.69 -13.70
CA ALA A 19 2.39 24.31 -14.04
C ALA A 19 2.01 23.66 -12.71
N LEU A 20 0.71 23.43 -12.51
CA LEU A 20 0.24 22.52 -11.49
C LEU A 20 0.94 21.21 -11.83
N ALA A 21 1.79 20.74 -10.91
CA ALA A 21 2.31 19.40 -11.01
C ALA A 21 1.12 18.49 -11.23
N GLU A 22 1.09 17.77 -12.35
CA GLU A 22 0.12 16.71 -12.54
C GLU A 22 0.29 15.83 -11.31
N ASP A 23 -0.78 15.69 -10.56
CA ASP A 23 -0.83 14.79 -9.42
C ASP A 23 -0.49 13.43 -10.03
N ASP A 24 0.69 12.89 -9.68
CA ASP A 24 1.13 11.57 -10.13
C ASP A 24 0.19 10.55 -9.47
N ALA A 25 -1.03 10.48 -9.97
CA ALA A 25 -2.04 9.57 -9.49
C ALA A 25 -1.50 8.14 -9.64
N ILE A 26 -1.53 7.39 -8.55
CA ILE A 26 -1.12 5.99 -8.54
C ILE A 26 -1.94 5.26 -9.60
N PRO A 27 -1.30 4.59 -10.58
CA PRO A 27 -2.03 3.87 -11.61
C PRO A 27 -3.00 2.87 -11.02
N ALA A 28 -4.20 2.74 -11.60
CA ALA A 28 -5.20 1.77 -11.16
C ALA A 28 -4.69 0.30 -11.20
N SER A 29 -3.65 0.05 -11.98
CA SER A 29 -2.96 -1.25 -12.04
C SER A 29 -1.98 -1.49 -10.88
N PHE A 30 -1.65 -0.45 -10.10
CA PHE A 30 -0.77 -0.59 -8.95
C PHE A 30 -1.47 -1.35 -7.84
N LYS A 31 -0.77 -2.34 -7.27
CA LYS A 31 -1.29 -3.18 -6.20
C LYS A 31 -0.63 -2.84 -4.88
N PHE A 32 -1.44 -2.60 -3.86
CA PHE A 32 -0.99 -2.50 -2.49
C PHE A 32 -1.10 -3.87 -1.84
N GLY A 33 0.00 -4.42 -1.37
CA GLY A 33 0.00 -5.78 -0.84
C GLY A 33 0.92 -5.97 0.35
N ALA A 34 0.61 -7.00 1.13
CA ALA A 34 1.41 -7.45 2.26
C ALA A 34 1.83 -8.91 2.10
N ASP A 35 3.01 -9.26 2.61
CA ASP A 35 3.38 -10.65 2.84
C ASP A 35 2.79 -11.10 4.19
N VAL A 36 1.85 -12.02 4.15
CA VAL A 36 1.15 -12.56 5.33
C VAL A 36 1.53 -14.01 5.62
N SER A 37 2.68 -14.44 5.13
CA SER A 37 3.14 -15.84 5.24
C SER A 37 3.26 -16.35 6.66
N THR A 38 3.42 -15.49 7.65
CA THR A 38 3.59 -15.82 9.06
C THR A 38 2.34 -15.66 9.90
N VAL A 39 1.23 -15.22 9.32
CA VAL A 39 0.02 -14.88 10.08
C VAL A 39 -0.48 -16.01 10.98
N LEU A 40 -0.55 -17.25 10.46
CA LEU A 40 -1.00 -18.41 11.25
C LEU A 40 -0.04 -18.71 12.39
N SER A 41 1.28 -18.57 12.17
CA SER A 41 2.27 -18.78 13.22
C SER A 41 2.15 -17.74 14.33
N GLU A 42 1.86 -16.51 13.97
CA GLU A 42 1.66 -15.42 14.91
C GLU A 42 0.37 -15.61 15.73
N GLU A 43 -0.73 -15.91 15.08
CA GLU A 43 -2.01 -16.20 15.74
C GLU A 43 -1.92 -17.40 16.67
N ASN A 44 -1.27 -18.49 16.24
CA ASN A 44 -1.04 -19.67 17.08
C ASN A 44 -0.12 -19.37 18.28
N SER A 45 0.69 -18.32 18.20
CA SER A 45 1.53 -17.83 19.29
C SER A 45 0.78 -16.85 20.22
N GLY A 46 -0.50 -16.59 19.95
CA GLY A 46 -1.35 -15.72 20.75
C GLY A 46 -1.34 -14.24 20.35
N VAL A 47 -0.79 -13.91 19.17
CA VAL A 47 -0.89 -12.55 18.62
C VAL A 47 -2.34 -12.24 18.29
N VAL A 48 -2.82 -11.10 18.74
CA VAL A 48 -4.15 -10.59 18.46
C VAL A 48 -4.02 -9.25 17.76
N TYR A 49 -4.45 -9.20 16.49
CA TYR A 49 -4.51 -7.96 15.75
C TYR A 49 -5.68 -7.10 16.24
N ARG A 50 -5.51 -5.79 16.21
CA ARG A 50 -6.52 -4.86 16.72
C ARG A 50 -6.73 -3.71 15.74
N ASN A 51 -7.96 -3.24 15.65
CA ASN A 51 -8.30 -2.04 14.92
C ASN A 51 -7.85 -0.77 15.66
N ARG A 52 -8.15 0.40 15.09
CA ARG A 52 -7.77 1.70 15.69
C ARG A 52 -8.44 1.98 17.03
N ASP A 53 -9.56 1.33 17.30
CA ASP A 53 -10.31 1.45 18.56
C ASP A 53 -9.81 0.46 19.61
N GLY A 54 -8.80 -0.36 19.25
CA GLY A 54 -8.19 -1.35 20.13
C GLY A 54 -8.98 -2.66 20.21
N GLU A 55 -9.97 -2.87 19.37
CA GLU A 55 -10.78 -4.08 19.36
C GLU A 55 -10.12 -5.19 18.54
N PRO A 56 -10.16 -6.46 19.00
CA PRO A 56 -9.69 -7.59 18.22
C PRO A 56 -10.36 -7.66 16.86
N THR A 57 -9.56 -7.74 15.81
CA THR A 57 -10.05 -7.73 14.43
C THR A 57 -9.17 -8.64 13.58
N ASP A 58 -9.76 -9.33 12.63
CA ASP A 58 -9.06 -10.16 11.66
C ASP A 58 -8.08 -9.33 10.82
N LEU A 59 -6.87 -9.86 10.58
CA LEU A 59 -5.82 -9.14 9.84
C LEU A 59 -6.26 -8.77 8.43
N PHE A 60 -6.96 -9.66 7.73
CA PHE A 60 -7.38 -9.40 6.35
C PHE A 60 -8.43 -8.29 6.27
N VAL A 61 -9.29 -8.19 7.28
CA VAL A 61 -10.23 -7.08 7.42
C VAL A 61 -9.48 -5.77 7.60
N LEU A 62 -8.48 -5.75 8.48
CA LEU A 62 -7.65 -4.55 8.72
C LEU A 62 -6.90 -4.11 7.46
N LEU A 63 -6.31 -5.06 6.72
CA LEU A 63 -5.62 -4.76 5.47
C LEU A 63 -6.57 -4.17 4.43
N LYS A 64 -7.77 -4.76 4.29
CA LYS A 64 -8.79 -4.26 3.37
C LYS A 64 -9.25 -2.84 3.74
N GLU A 65 -9.50 -2.58 5.01
CA GLU A 65 -9.89 -1.25 5.51
C GLU A 65 -8.78 -0.22 5.30
N ALA A 66 -7.52 -0.65 5.33
CA ALA A 66 -6.36 0.19 5.04
C ALA A 66 -6.13 0.42 3.53
N GLY A 67 -6.96 -0.14 2.66
CA GLY A 67 -6.87 0.02 1.21
C GLY A 67 -5.94 -0.98 0.53
N TRP A 68 -5.51 -2.03 1.21
CA TRP A 68 -4.69 -3.08 0.63
C TRP A 68 -5.59 -4.10 -0.09
N ASP A 69 -5.19 -4.49 -1.28
CA ASP A 69 -6.01 -5.33 -2.18
C ASP A 69 -5.35 -6.65 -2.54
N THR A 70 -4.12 -6.86 -2.10
CA THR A 70 -3.32 -8.02 -2.49
C THR A 70 -2.57 -8.56 -1.28
N VAL A 71 -2.53 -9.88 -1.16
CA VAL A 71 -1.68 -10.58 -0.19
C VAL A 71 -0.74 -11.53 -0.90
N ARG A 72 0.45 -11.66 -0.36
CA ARG A 72 1.42 -12.66 -0.76
C ARG A 72 1.51 -13.71 0.35
N VAL A 73 1.45 -14.97 -0.05
CA VAL A 73 1.67 -16.11 0.84
C VAL A 73 2.83 -16.93 0.30
N ARG A 74 3.78 -17.26 1.16
CA ARG A 74 4.86 -18.21 0.85
C ARG A 74 4.35 -19.62 1.14
N VAL A 75 4.50 -20.51 0.17
CA VAL A 75 4.08 -21.91 0.29
C VAL A 75 5.31 -22.79 0.16
N TRP A 76 5.49 -23.68 1.10
CA TRP A 76 6.51 -24.71 1.08
C TRP A 76 5.90 -26.04 0.65
N ASN A 77 6.55 -26.74 -0.26
CA ASN A 77 6.12 -28.07 -0.69
C ASN A 77 6.25 -29.09 0.46
N ASP A 78 7.37 -29.02 1.18
CA ASP A 78 7.61 -29.75 2.42
C ASP A 78 8.14 -28.78 3.47
N PRO A 79 7.28 -28.37 4.43
CA PRO A 79 7.65 -27.37 5.42
C PRO A 79 8.45 -27.93 6.60
N PHE A 80 8.79 -29.23 6.61
CA PHE A 80 9.47 -29.84 7.74
C PHE A 80 10.93 -30.19 7.41
N ASP A 81 11.80 -30.01 8.38
CA ASP A 81 13.19 -30.50 8.33
C ASP A 81 13.28 -31.99 8.72
N GLU A 82 14.49 -32.54 8.69
CA GLU A 82 14.75 -33.94 9.03
C GLU A 82 14.37 -34.29 10.48
N ASP A 83 14.37 -33.32 11.36
CA ASP A 83 13.98 -33.45 12.77
C ASP A 83 12.46 -33.26 12.98
N GLY A 84 11.68 -32.99 11.93
CA GLY A 84 10.27 -32.73 11.98
C GLY A 84 9.91 -31.32 12.45
N ARG A 85 10.87 -30.38 12.45
CA ARG A 85 10.62 -28.98 12.79
C ARG A 85 10.12 -28.26 11.55
N GLY A 86 9.00 -27.56 11.72
CA GLY A 86 8.40 -26.80 10.62
C GLY A 86 9.03 -25.44 10.39
N TYR A 87 9.37 -25.13 9.14
CA TYR A 87 9.66 -23.76 8.73
C TYR A 87 8.42 -22.88 8.95
N GLY A 88 8.59 -21.69 9.54
CA GLY A 88 7.46 -20.84 9.88
C GLY A 88 6.46 -21.48 10.85
N GLY A 89 6.94 -22.33 11.75
CA GLY A 89 6.08 -23.06 12.68
C GLY A 89 5.26 -24.20 12.04
N GLY A 90 5.62 -24.62 10.81
CA GLY A 90 4.88 -25.64 10.05
C GLY A 90 3.58 -25.13 9.41
N ASN A 91 3.33 -23.83 9.46
CA ASN A 91 2.07 -23.21 9.00
C ASN A 91 2.14 -22.63 7.57
N CYS A 92 3.11 -23.05 6.78
CA CYS A 92 3.28 -22.55 5.40
C CYS A 92 3.25 -23.66 4.34
N GLY A 93 2.57 -24.74 4.63
CA GLY A 93 2.27 -25.79 3.65
C GLY A 93 1.07 -25.42 2.75
N VAL A 94 0.88 -26.20 1.68
CA VAL A 94 -0.22 -25.96 0.72
C VAL A 94 -1.58 -25.96 1.41
N ALA A 95 -1.82 -26.86 2.36
CA ALA A 95 -3.10 -26.94 3.07
C ALA A 95 -3.42 -25.70 3.92
N ASN A 96 -2.40 -24.96 4.34
CA ASN A 96 -2.59 -23.74 5.12
C ASN A 96 -2.78 -22.49 4.23
N ALA A 97 -2.43 -22.59 2.95
CA ALA A 97 -2.51 -21.49 2.00
C ALA A 97 -3.86 -21.44 1.24
N LEU A 98 -4.65 -22.49 1.30
CA LEU A 98 -5.95 -22.63 0.65
C LEU A 98 -7.10 -22.29 1.59
#